data_20b3324250eb738338584fc3def6480c
#
_entry.id   20b3324250eb738338584fc3def6480c
#
_cell.length_a   1.000
_cell.length_b   1.000
_cell.length_c   1.000
_cell.angle_alpha   90.00
_cell.angle_beta   90.00
_cell.angle_gamma   90.00
#
_symmetry.space_group_name_H-M   'P 1'
#
loop_
_entity.id
_entity.type
_entity.pdbx_description
1 polymer ?
#
loop_
_entity_poly.entity_id
_entity_poly.type
_entity_poly.pdbx_seq_one_letter_code
_entity_poly.pdbx_strand_id
1 'polypeptide(L)'
;MTRRLDWRIAITTMAVTFCVNAHGQTVVKLGFAGPLTGQIANLGKDNERGAQLAIEDINAQHLVIGGKQVVLQLDSQDDAADPRTATQVAQRLVDDGVAAVIGHMTSGTSISASKIYSDANVAQITPSATNPAYTQQGFATTFRLVATDAVLGPALAQYAYGTLHGKTAAVVDDATAYGQGLADAFVAKAQSLGMKVLSHDETNDKAIDFRAILTKIKGENPALIMYGGMEATAGPFAKQAKQLAVSAPVLGGDGVCSDDLPKLAGDAAADVICAQAGSPLETLPQGAAFNARFQKRFGVPILLYAPSNYDAVNVVVAAMKKADSTDPAKIAAAMRTVSLMGITGPIQFDAKGDLKSGAISIYRYENGKKTLISVEKL
;
A
#
# COMPACT_ATOMS: atom_id res chain seq x y z
N MET A 1 -23.59 -78.72 -57.73
CA MET A 1 -22.29 -78.06 -57.57
C MET A 1 -22.51 -76.56 -57.43
N THR A 2 -22.60 -76.04 -56.23
CA THR A 2 -22.84 -74.63 -55.93
C THR A 2 -21.69 -74.16 -55.00
N ARG A 3 -20.77 -73.36 -55.52
CA ARG A 3 -19.69 -72.73 -54.77
C ARG A 3 -20.27 -71.52 -54.05
N ARG A 4 -20.15 -71.45 -52.69
CA ARG A 4 -20.35 -70.24 -51.88
C ARG A 4 -19.06 -69.46 -51.86
N LEU A 5 -19.17 -68.18 -52.17
CA LEU A 5 -18.06 -67.21 -52.10
C LEU A 5 -18.20 -66.48 -50.77
N ASP A 6 -17.24 -66.69 -49.81
CA ASP A 6 -17.18 -66.00 -48.54
C ASP A 6 -16.40 -64.69 -48.71
N TRP A 7 -17.07 -63.57 -48.54
CA TRP A 7 -16.46 -62.23 -48.58
C TRP A 7 -16.21 -61.78 -47.14
N ARG A 8 -14.97 -61.87 -46.70
CA ARG A 8 -14.52 -61.29 -45.41
C ARG A 8 -14.16 -59.82 -45.62
N ILE A 9 -15.00 -58.93 -45.07
CA ILE A 9 -14.70 -57.50 -45.00
C ILE A 9 -13.79 -57.30 -43.81
N ALA A 10 -12.52 -56.88 -44.04
CA ALA A 10 -11.60 -56.48 -43.03
C ALA A 10 -11.86 -54.98 -42.69
N ILE A 11 -12.43 -54.72 -41.51
CA ILE A 11 -12.59 -53.35 -40.97
C ILE A 11 -11.28 -52.99 -40.28
N THR A 12 -10.48 -52.14 -40.92
CA THR A 12 -9.28 -51.55 -40.33
C THR A 12 -9.71 -50.37 -39.46
N THR A 13 -9.75 -50.56 -38.14
CA THR A 13 -10.04 -49.51 -37.18
C THR A 13 -8.80 -48.64 -37.04
N MET A 14 -8.80 -47.44 -37.60
CA MET A 14 -7.77 -46.42 -37.45
C MET A 14 -7.96 -45.76 -36.10
N ALA A 15 -7.18 -46.13 -35.10
CA ALA A 15 -7.11 -45.50 -33.80
C ALA A 15 -6.43 -44.15 -33.93
N VAL A 16 -7.22 -43.07 -33.97
CA VAL A 16 -6.69 -41.68 -33.86
C VAL A 16 -6.36 -41.45 -32.38
N THR A 17 -5.07 -41.55 -32.03
CA THR A 17 -4.58 -41.21 -30.72
C THR A 17 -4.57 -39.69 -30.60
N PHE A 18 -5.59 -39.12 -29.95
CA PHE A 18 -5.56 -37.72 -29.48
C PHE A 18 -4.52 -37.65 -28.37
N CYS A 19 -3.32 -37.18 -28.66
CA CYS A 19 -2.39 -36.70 -27.65
C CYS A 19 -2.98 -35.44 -27.04
N VAL A 20 -3.72 -35.57 -25.94
CA VAL A 20 -4.06 -34.47 -25.06
C VAL A 20 -2.73 -34.04 -24.43
N ASN A 21 -2.12 -32.99 -24.97
CA ASN A 21 -1.02 -32.28 -24.28
C ASN A 21 -1.61 -31.72 -22.98
N ALA A 22 -1.53 -32.47 -21.90
CA ALA A 22 -1.73 -31.97 -20.56
C ALA A 22 -0.58 -30.97 -20.30
N HIS A 23 -0.71 -29.74 -20.75
CA HIS A 23 0.16 -28.64 -20.32
C HIS A 23 -0.15 -28.42 -18.85
N GLY A 24 0.68 -28.99 -17.97
CA GLY A 24 0.58 -28.76 -16.53
C GLY A 24 0.61 -27.27 -16.26
N GLN A 25 -0.40 -26.77 -15.56
CA GLN A 25 -0.42 -25.38 -15.09
C GLN A 25 0.79 -25.16 -14.16
N THR A 26 1.53 -24.09 -14.38
CA THR A 26 2.63 -23.69 -13.48
C THR A 26 2.05 -22.79 -12.39
N VAL A 27 2.10 -23.24 -11.14
CA VAL A 27 1.74 -22.39 -10.00
C VAL A 27 2.90 -21.46 -9.69
N VAL A 28 2.62 -20.17 -9.61
CA VAL A 28 3.59 -19.13 -9.22
C VAL A 28 3.08 -18.42 -7.98
N LYS A 29 3.85 -18.47 -6.91
CA LYS A 29 3.54 -17.79 -5.66
C LYS A 29 3.95 -16.32 -5.74
N LEU A 30 3.06 -15.43 -5.33
CA LEU A 30 3.36 -14.04 -4.99
C LEU A 30 3.25 -13.91 -3.47
N GLY A 31 4.28 -13.38 -2.82
CA GLY A 31 4.23 -13.10 -1.40
C GLY A 31 3.37 -11.86 -1.12
N PHE A 32 2.61 -11.92 -0.04
CA PHE A 32 2.01 -10.75 0.59
C PHE A 32 2.54 -10.66 2.03
N ALA A 33 2.92 -9.46 2.46
CA ALA A 33 3.32 -9.20 3.83
C ALA A 33 2.71 -7.88 4.33
N GLY A 34 2.06 -7.96 5.49
CA GLY A 34 1.45 -6.82 6.15
C GLY A 34 0.82 -7.21 7.48
N PRO A 35 0.33 -6.26 8.28
CA PRO A 35 -0.24 -6.52 9.59
C PRO A 35 -1.64 -7.16 9.45
N LEU A 36 -1.72 -8.47 9.54
CA LEU A 36 -2.99 -9.20 9.53
C LEU A 36 -3.56 -9.35 10.94
N THR A 37 -2.75 -9.08 11.96
CA THR A 37 -3.13 -8.98 13.37
C THR A 37 -2.68 -7.65 13.98
N GLY A 38 -3.15 -7.33 15.21
CA GLY A 38 -2.80 -6.10 15.92
C GLY A 38 -3.75 -4.93 15.62
N GLN A 39 -3.34 -3.72 16.04
CA GLN A 39 -4.21 -2.53 16.07
C GLN A 39 -4.59 -1.99 14.68
N ILE A 40 -3.75 -2.25 13.67
CA ILE A 40 -3.96 -1.82 12.28
C ILE A 40 -4.23 -2.99 11.33
N ALA A 41 -4.72 -4.11 11.88
CA ALA A 41 -5.03 -5.31 11.09
C ALA A 41 -6.14 -5.07 10.05
N ASN A 42 -7.04 -4.12 10.28
CA ASN A 42 -8.06 -3.69 9.31
C ASN A 42 -7.41 -3.14 8.03
N LEU A 43 -6.36 -2.32 8.16
CA LEU A 43 -5.59 -1.79 7.02
C LEU A 43 -4.78 -2.89 6.33
N GLY A 44 -4.14 -3.79 7.08
CA GLY A 44 -3.44 -4.93 6.50
C GLY A 44 -4.35 -5.85 5.70
N LYS A 45 -5.55 -6.13 6.21
CA LYS A 45 -6.56 -6.92 5.49
C LYS A 45 -7.14 -6.19 4.27
N ASP A 46 -7.25 -4.86 4.31
CA ASP A 46 -7.60 -4.07 3.13
C ASP A 46 -6.56 -4.26 2.03
N ASN A 47 -5.27 -4.19 2.39
CA ASN A 47 -4.14 -4.43 1.49
C ASN A 47 -4.20 -5.84 0.88
N GLU A 48 -4.31 -6.87 1.71
CA GLU A 48 -4.37 -8.28 1.27
C GLU A 48 -5.50 -8.51 0.28
N ARG A 49 -6.69 -7.97 0.56
CA ARG A 49 -7.87 -8.09 -0.31
C ARG A 49 -7.64 -7.44 -1.67
N GLY A 50 -6.94 -6.30 -1.71
CA GLY A 50 -6.56 -5.66 -2.97
C GLY A 50 -5.69 -6.57 -3.83
N ALA A 51 -4.66 -7.18 -3.25
CA ALA A 51 -3.79 -8.15 -3.93
C ALA A 51 -4.56 -9.42 -4.36
N GLN A 52 -5.42 -9.94 -3.48
CA GLN A 52 -6.23 -11.12 -3.77
C GLN A 52 -7.17 -10.89 -4.94
N LEU A 53 -7.85 -9.74 -5.01
CA LEU A 53 -8.75 -9.40 -6.12
C LEU A 53 -8.00 -9.34 -7.45
N ALA A 54 -6.78 -8.77 -7.46
CA ALA A 54 -5.96 -8.72 -8.66
C ALA A 54 -5.56 -10.11 -9.14
N ILE A 55 -5.16 -11.00 -8.24
CA ILE A 55 -4.81 -12.39 -8.56
C ILE A 55 -6.01 -13.14 -9.14
N GLU A 56 -7.20 -12.98 -8.54
CA GLU A 56 -8.44 -13.58 -9.05
C GLU A 56 -8.74 -13.11 -10.48
N ASP A 57 -8.65 -11.80 -10.74
CA ASP A 57 -8.89 -11.21 -12.06
C ASP A 57 -7.86 -11.68 -13.12
N ILE A 58 -6.58 -11.81 -12.73
CA ILE A 58 -5.51 -12.27 -13.63
C ILE A 58 -5.64 -13.75 -13.93
N ASN A 59 -5.94 -14.57 -12.94
CA ASN A 59 -6.14 -16.00 -13.13
C ASN A 59 -7.33 -16.29 -14.06
N ALA A 60 -8.39 -15.48 -13.99
CA ALA A 60 -9.54 -15.58 -14.89
C ALA A 60 -9.18 -15.27 -16.36
N GLN A 61 -8.06 -14.59 -16.63
CA GLN A 61 -7.58 -14.26 -17.97
C GLN A 61 -6.65 -15.34 -18.57
N HIS A 62 -6.43 -16.45 -17.85
CA HIS A 62 -5.55 -17.55 -18.32
C HIS A 62 -4.14 -17.09 -18.71
N LEU A 63 -3.45 -16.42 -17.76
CA LEU A 63 -2.11 -15.88 -17.96
C LEU A 63 -1.13 -16.89 -18.55
N VAL A 64 -0.41 -16.50 -19.59
CA VAL A 64 0.65 -17.32 -20.22
C VAL A 64 1.97 -16.58 -20.10
N ILE A 65 3.02 -17.26 -19.60
CA ILE A 65 4.39 -16.78 -19.48
C ILE A 65 5.33 -17.88 -19.95
N GLY A 66 6.29 -17.57 -20.81
CA GLY A 66 7.23 -18.55 -21.36
C GLY A 66 6.55 -19.69 -22.10
N GLY A 67 5.41 -19.43 -22.76
CA GLY A 67 4.59 -20.43 -23.46
C GLY A 67 3.84 -21.39 -22.54
N LYS A 68 3.81 -21.18 -21.22
CA LYS A 68 3.11 -22.02 -20.23
C LYS A 68 2.00 -21.24 -19.56
N GLN A 69 0.86 -21.90 -19.32
CA GLN A 69 -0.20 -21.33 -18.51
C GLN A 69 0.25 -21.22 -17.06
N VAL A 70 0.11 -20.02 -16.49
CA VAL A 70 0.49 -19.69 -15.11
C VAL A 70 -0.77 -19.43 -14.29
N VAL A 71 -0.81 -20.00 -13.09
CA VAL A 71 -1.80 -19.68 -12.05
C VAL A 71 -1.08 -19.02 -10.89
N LEU A 72 -1.48 -17.81 -10.56
CA LEU A 72 -0.93 -17.06 -9.43
C LEU A 72 -1.59 -17.51 -8.12
N GLN A 73 -0.79 -17.67 -7.09
CA GLN A 73 -1.24 -17.96 -5.73
C GLN A 73 -0.64 -16.93 -4.77
N LEU A 74 -1.47 -16.38 -3.86
CA LEU A 74 -1.01 -15.48 -2.82
C LEU A 74 -0.51 -16.29 -1.62
N ASP A 75 0.73 -16.03 -1.21
CA ASP A 75 1.32 -16.51 0.03
C ASP A 75 1.30 -15.35 1.03
N SER A 76 0.27 -15.35 1.90
CA SER A 76 0.02 -14.25 2.84
C SER A 76 0.70 -14.49 4.17
N GLN A 77 1.49 -13.53 4.62
CA GLN A 77 2.22 -13.56 5.88
C GLN A 77 1.89 -12.33 6.73
N ASP A 78 1.71 -12.55 8.02
CA ASP A 78 1.47 -11.51 9.02
C ASP A 78 2.80 -11.01 9.61
N ASP A 79 3.11 -9.74 9.38
CA ASP A 79 4.27 -9.07 9.99
C ASP A 79 3.92 -8.31 11.28
N ALA A 80 2.65 -8.28 11.67
CA ALA A 80 2.10 -7.61 12.86
C ALA A 80 2.54 -6.13 12.99
N ALA A 81 2.92 -5.47 11.87
CA ALA A 81 3.56 -4.16 11.83
C ALA A 81 4.88 -4.06 12.62
N ASP A 82 5.49 -5.20 12.97
CA ASP A 82 6.73 -5.25 13.74
C ASP A 82 7.94 -5.48 12.83
N PRO A 83 8.96 -4.59 12.84
CA PRO A 83 10.14 -4.71 11.97
C PRO A 83 10.94 -5.99 12.15
N ARG A 84 10.97 -6.59 13.37
CA ARG A 84 11.68 -7.85 13.62
C ARG A 84 10.91 -9.02 13.04
N THR A 85 9.60 -9.03 13.22
CA THR A 85 8.71 -10.04 12.63
C THR A 85 8.77 -9.96 11.10
N ALA A 86 8.84 -8.75 10.53
CA ALA A 86 8.98 -8.54 9.09
C ALA A 86 10.23 -9.20 8.49
N THR A 87 11.36 -9.20 9.22
CA THR A 87 12.57 -9.91 8.75
C THR A 87 12.38 -11.42 8.71
N GLN A 88 11.67 -11.99 9.68
CA GLN A 88 11.36 -13.42 9.71
C GLN A 88 10.37 -13.80 8.60
N VAL A 89 9.37 -12.96 8.38
CA VAL A 89 8.40 -13.10 7.28
C VAL A 89 9.11 -13.03 5.93
N ALA A 90 10.02 -12.08 5.75
CA ALA A 90 10.78 -11.94 4.51
C ALA A 90 11.60 -13.19 4.20
N GLN A 91 12.30 -13.75 5.20
CA GLN A 91 13.06 -14.98 5.02
C GLN A 91 12.14 -16.15 4.64
N ARG A 92 10.99 -16.28 5.33
CA ARG A 92 10.01 -17.33 4.99
C ARG A 92 9.51 -17.24 3.56
N LEU A 93 9.12 -16.05 3.10
CA LEU A 93 8.65 -15.85 1.74
C LEU A 93 9.73 -16.18 0.69
N VAL A 94 10.99 -15.85 0.98
CA VAL A 94 12.13 -16.25 0.14
C VAL A 94 12.29 -17.77 0.11
N ASP A 95 12.23 -18.44 1.27
CA ASP A 95 12.34 -19.90 1.38
C ASP A 95 11.17 -20.63 0.70
N ASP A 96 9.98 -20.03 0.71
CA ASP A 96 8.78 -20.53 0.02
C ASP A 96 8.81 -20.32 -1.50
N GLY A 97 9.85 -19.64 -2.00
CA GLY A 97 10.13 -19.46 -3.43
C GLY A 97 9.16 -18.51 -4.13
N VAL A 98 8.76 -17.41 -3.48
CA VAL A 98 7.88 -16.42 -4.11
C VAL A 98 8.58 -15.68 -5.25
N ALA A 99 7.85 -15.39 -6.32
CA ALA A 99 8.37 -14.71 -7.51
C ALA A 99 8.56 -13.19 -7.28
N ALA A 100 7.77 -12.58 -6.44
CA ALA A 100 7.85 -11.20 -5.99
C ALA A 100 7.03 -11.03 -4.71
N VAL A 101 7.21 -9.93 -3.99
CA VAL A 101 6.47 -9.61 -2.76
C VAL A 101 5.70 -8.30 -2.90
N ILE A 102 4.40 -8.34 -2.61
CA ILE A 102 3.52 -7.21 -2.44
C ILE A 102 3.51 -6.85 -0.94
N GLY A 103 4.06 -5.73 -0.58
CA GLY A 103 4.27 -5.35 0.82
C GLY A 103 5.70 -4.87 1.07
N HIS A 104 6.06 -4.69 2.28
CA HIS A 104 5.26 -4.65 3.51
C HIS A 104 4.41 -3.37 3.56
N MET A 105 3.46 -3.31 4.49
CA MET A 105 2.56 -2.16 4.56
C MET A 105 3.24 -0.95 5.21
N THR A 106 3.89 -1.12 6.36
CA THR A 106 4.48 0.01 7.09
C THR A 106 5.91 0.30 6.63
N SER A 107 6.38 1.54 6.83
CA SER A 107 7.74 1.93 6.46
C SER A 107 8.80 1.12 7.21
N GLY A 108 8.62 0.92 8.52
CA GLY A 108 9.58 0.18 9.34
C GLY A 108 9.72 -1.28 8.90
N THR A 109 8.63 -1.95 8.61
CA THR A 109 8.62 -3.34 8.13
C THR A 109 9.19 -3.46 6.72
N SER A 110 8.84 -2.51 5.81
CA SER A 110 9.38 -2.48 4.45
C SER A 110 10.89 -2.29 4.41
N ILE A 111 11.41 -1.35 5.21
CA ILE A 111 12.85 -1.07 5.31
C ILE A 111 13.60 -2.28 5.86
N SER A 112 13.11 -2.88 6.93
CA SER A 112 13.79 -4.01 7.60
C SER A 112 13.83 -5.28 6.74
N ALA A 113 12.79 -5.53 5.95
CA ALA A 113 12.68 -6.72 5.09
C ALA A 113 13.48 -6.57 3.77
N SER A 114 13.69 -5.36 3.28
CA SER A 114 14.17 -5.08 1.92
C SER A 114 15.52 -5.70 1.59
N LYS A 115 16.45 -5.75 2.56
CA LYS A 115 17.76 -6.39 2.34
C LYS A 115 17.64 -7.90 2.09
N ILE A 116 16.75 -8.58 2.79
CA ILE A 116 16.54 -10.03 2.65
C ILE A 116 16.03 -10.36 1.24
N TYR A 117 15.04 -9.61 0.76
CA TYR A 117 14.54 -9.76 -0.61
C TYR A 117 15.59 -9.37 -1.65
N SER A 118 16.38 -8.32 -1.38
CA SER A 118 17.46 -7.91 -2.29
C SER A 118 18.54 -8.99 -2.43
N ASP A 119 18.98 -9.59 -1.33
CA ASP A 119 19.99 -10.66 -1.35
C ASP A 119 19.49 -11.90 -2.12
N ALA A 120 18.18 -12.15 -2.12
CA ALA A 120 17.54 -13.24 -2.87
C ALA A 120 17.14 -12.84 -4.30
N ASN A 121 17.39 -11.61 -4.76
CA ASN A 121 16.93 -11.04 -6.03
C ASN A 121 15.40 -11.09 -6.21
N VAL A 122 14.64 -11.05 -5.14
CA VAL A 122 13.17 -10.99 -5.14
C VAL A 122 12.73 -9.52 -5.12
N ALA A 123 11.89 -9.11 -6.05
CA ALA A 123 11.33 -7.76 -6.05
C ALA A 123 10.36 -7.58 -4.89
N GLN A 124 10.53 -6.50 -4.12
CA GLN A 124 9.58 -6.02 -3.11
C GLN A 124 8.92 -4.74 -3.62
N ILE A 125 7.60 -4.76 -3.75
CA ILE A 125 6.82 -3.58 -4.12
C ILE A 125 5.89 -3.20 -2.97
N THR A 126 6.20 -2.07 -2.31
CA THR A 126 5.31 -1.56 -1.26
C THR A 126 4.20 -0.71 -1.86
N PRO A 127 2.93 -1.01 -1.53
CA PRO A 127 1.80 -0.20 -1.98
C PRO A 127 1.46 0.97 -1.05
N SER A 128 2.19 1.14 0.07
CA SER A 128 1.77 2.03 1.16
C SER A 128 2.91 2.66 1.98
N ALA A 129 4.10 2.04 2.07
CA ALA A 129 5.21 2.60 2.85
C ALA A 129 5.78 3.86 2.19
N THR A 130 5.76 4.99 2.91
CA THR A 130 6.06 6.32 2.38
C THR A 130 7.45 6.85 2.75
N ASN A 131 8.12 6.28 3.77
CA ASN A 131 9.42 6.77 4.21
C ASN A 131 10.48 6.65 3.09
N PRO A 132 11.18 7.75 2.71
CA PRO A 132 12.19 7.75 1.67
C PRO A 132 13.34 6.76 1.90
N ALA A 133 13.67 6.43 3.15
CA ALA A 133 14.75 5.50 3.49
C ALA A 133 14.58 4.13 2.83
N TYR A 134 13.34 3.70 2.53
CA TYR A 134 13.09 2.42 1.88
C TYR A 134 13.81 2.28 0.54
N THR A 135 13.67 3.25 -0.36
CA THR A 135 14.31 3.23 -1.69
C THR A 135 15.71 3.85 -1.69
N GLN A 136 16.04 4.65 -0.67
CA GLN A 136 17.37 5.26 -0.52
C GLN A 136 18.45 4.26 -0.08
N GLN A 137 18.09 3.04 0.36
CA GLN A 137 19.06 1.97 0.62
C GLN A 137 19.81 1.52 -0.67
N GLY A 138 19.28 1.87 -1.86
CA GLY A 138 19.95 1.62 -3.13
C GLY A 138 19.77 0.19 -3.67
N PHE A 139 18.84 -0.60 -3.13
CA PHE A 139 18.56 -1.94 -3.64
C PHE A 139 17.82 -1.89 -4.98
N ALA A 140 18.29 -2.71 -5.93
CA ALA A 140 17.68 -2.79 -7.26
C ALA A 140 16.28 -3.44 -7.24
N THR A 141 15.89 -4.06 -6.15
CA THR A 141 14.68 -4.86 -5.97
C THR A 141 13.55 -4.11 -5.26
N THR A 142 13.77 -2.87 -4.79
CA THR A 142 12.77 -2.08 -4.06
C THR A 142 11.97 -1.18 -5.00
N PHE A 143 10.62 -1.22 -4.84
CA PHE A 143 9.66 -0.42 -5.61
C PHE A 143 8.56 0.10 -4.70
N ARG A 144 7.99 1.28 -5.03
CA ARG A 144 6.93 1.94 -4.26
C ARG A 144 5.82 2.47 -5.17
N LEU A 145 4.56 2.29 -4.76
CA LEU A 145 3.38 2.74 -5.51
C LEU A 145 2.66 3.95 -4.88
N VAL A 146 3.27 4.61 -3.94
CA VAL A 146 2.74 5.84 -3.31
C VAL A 146 3.80 6.92 -3.31
N ALA A 147 3.39 8.19 -3.16
CA ALA A 147 4.32 9.28 -2.97
C ALA A 147 5.07 9.12 -1.64
N THR A 148 6.26 9.69 -1.56
CA THR A 148 7.10 9.62 -0.35
C THR A 148 6.73 10.71 0.66
N ASP A 149 7.13 10.52 1.93
CA ASP A 149 7.01 11.53 2.98
C ASP A 149 7.76 12.82 2.63
N ALA A 150 8.82 12.72 1.82
CA ALA A 150 9.54 13.89 1.30
C ALA A 150 8.67 14.82 0.42
N VAL A 151 7.50 14.33 0.00
CA VAL A 151 6.49 15.11 -0.71
C VAL A 151 5.26 15.37 0.17
N LEU A 152 4.79 14.34 0.88
CA LEU A 152 3.58 14.40 1.71
C LEU A 152 3.73 15.40 2.87
N GLY A 153 4.83 15.34 3.61
CA GLY A 153 5.13 16.26 4.70
C GLY A 153 5.18 17.74 4.25
N PRO A 154 5.94 18.07 3.20
CA PRO A 154 5.92 19.40 2.60
C PRO A 154 4.54 19.87 2.12
N ALA A 155 3.73 19.01 1.51
CA ALA A 155 2.37 19.35 1.08
C ALA A 155 1.48 19.73 2.29
N LEU A 156 1.54 18.95 3.37
CA LEU A 156 0.85 19.27 4.63
C LEU A 156 1.32 20.60 5.23
N ALA A 157 2.62 20.86 5.25
CA ALA A 157 3.17 22.12 5.78
C ALA A 157 2.75 23.33 4.93
N GLN A 158 2.73 23.19 3.59
CA GLN A 158 2.25 24.23 2.69
C GLN A 158 0.76 24.52 2.89
N TYR A 159 -0.06 23.47 3.03
CA TYR A 159 -1.48 23.61 3.33
C TYR A 159 -1.70 24.29 4.69
N ALA A 160 -0.98 23.85 5.71
CA ALA A 160 -1.04 24.41 7.06
C ALA A 160 -0.68 25.91 7.08
N TYR A 161 0.39 26.30 6.40
CA TYR A 161 0.87 27.68 6.38
C TYR A 161 0.05 28.58 5.44
N GLY A 162 -0.25 28.10 4.23
CA GLY A 162 -0.88 28.88 3.17
C GLY A 162 -2.41 28.97 3.31
N THR A 163 -3.06 27.83 3.59
CA THR A 163 -4.53 27.74 3.62
C THR A 163 -5.09 27.91 5.01
N LEU A 164 -4.50 27.25 6.01
CA LEU A 164 -4.95 27.42 7.40
C LEU A 164 -4.34 28.63 8.09
N HIS A 165 -3.39 29.33 7.44
CA HIS A 165 -2.67 30.48 7.99
C HIS A 165 -1.98 30.20 9.33
N GLY A 166 -1.64 28.93 9.59
CA GLY A 166 -0.95 28.50 10.81
C GLY A 166 0.47 29.04 10.89
N LYS A 167 0.80 29.75 11.94
CA LYS A 167 2.15 30.31 12.17
C LYS A 167 2.94 29.56 13.23
N THR A 168 2.27 28.71 14.00
CA THR A 168 2.86 27.87 15.04
C THR A 168 2.33 26.45 14.93
N ALA A 169 3.17 25.46 15.21
CA ALA A 169 2.80 24.06 15.25
C ALA A 169 3.40 23.36 16.48
N ALA A 170 2.65 22.46 17.08
CA ALA A 170 3.21 21.38 17.88
C ALA A 170 3.28 20.12 17.01
N VAL A 171 4.30 19.31 17.22
CA VAL A 171 4.51 18.07 16.46
C VAL A 171 4.53 16.90 17.42
N VAL A 172 3.85 15.82 17.08
CA VAL A 172 3.86 14.56 17.82
C VAL A 172 4.04 13.43 16.82
N ASP A 173 4.94 12.49 17.08
CA ASP A 173 5.03 11.26 16.27
C ASP A 173 4.97 10.00 17.14
N ASP A 174 4.75 8.85 16.51
CA ASP A 174 4.59 7.56 17.17
C ASP A 174 5.91 6.77 17.30
N ALA A 175 7.05 7.42 17.12
CA ALA A 175 8.40 6.85 17.15
C ALA A 175 8.62 5.70 16.14
N THR A 176 7.71 5.48 15.19
CA THR A 176 7.93 4.56 14.08
C THR A 176 8.73 5.23 12.96
N ALA A 177 9.34 4.43 12.09
CA ALA A 177 10.02 4.97 10.92
C ALA A 177 9.09 5.78 10.00
N TYR A 178 7.78 5.44 9.96
CA TYR A 178 6.77 6.23 9.24
C TYR A 178 6.50 7.55 9.96
N GLY A 179 6.08 7.49 11.23
CA GLY A 179 5.66 8.68 11.97
C GLY A 179 6.75 9.73 12.08
N GLN A 180 7.97 9.31 12.46
CA GLN A 180 9.14 10.18 12.51
C GLN A 180 9.49 10.77 11.14
N GLY A 181 9.55 9.95 10.09
CA GLY A 181 9.92 10.42 8.75
C GLY A 181 8.97 11.46 8.20
N LEU A 182 7.66 11.28 8.40
CA LEU A 182 6.64 12.23 8.00
C LEU A 182 6.72 13.52 8.83
N ALA A 183 6.87 13.40 10.16
CA ALA A 183 7.00 14.55 11.07
C ALA A 183 8.22 15.39 10.73
N ASP A 184 9.37 14.77 10.51
CA ASP A 184 10.61 15.46 10.13
C ASP A 184 10.48 16.21 8.81
N ALA A 185 9.85 15.58 7.80
CA ALA A 185 9.61 16.21 6.51
C ALA A 185 8.66 17.42 6.62
N PHE A 186 7.62 17.31 7.45
CA PHE A 186 6.73 18.42 7.77
C PHE A 186 7.49 19.56 8.48
N VAL A 187 8.25 19.26 9.53
CA VAL A 187 9.03 20.23 10.33
C VAL A 187 9.99 21.01 9.44
N ALA A 188 10.78 20.30 8.62
CA ALA A 188 11.74 20.94 7.73
C ALA A 188 11.06 21.94 6.78
N LYS A 189 9.92 21.58 6.20
CA LYS A 189 9.17 22.47 5.31
C LYS A 189 8.49 23.59 6.07
N ALA A 190 7.86 23.32 7.19
CA ALA A 190 7.19 24.31 8.03
C ALA A 190 8.16 25.43 8.45
N GLN A 191 9.35 25.07 8.92
CA GLN A 191 10.41 26.02 9.27
C GLN A 191 10.87 26.83 8.06
N SER A 192 11.03 26.22 6.89
CA SER A 192 11.41 26.92 5.65
C SER A 192 10.37 27.96 5.21
N LEU A 193 9.10 27.78 5.59
CA LEU A 193 8.00 28.72 5.34
C LEU A 193 7.89 29.82 6.42
N GLY A 194 8.69 29.76 7.49
CA GLY A 194 8.64 30.67 8.62
C GLY A 194 7.62 30.28 9.70
N MET A 195 7.09 29.05 9.69
CA MET A 195 6.27 28.53 10.77
C MET A 195 7.16 28.16 11.95
N LYS A 196 6.78 28.56 13.17
CA LYS A 196 7.49 28.22 14.38
C LYS A 196 6.98 26.86 14.91
N VAL A 197 7.87 25.87 14.98
CA VAL A 197 7.60 24.62 15.71
C VAL A 197 7.86 24.86 17.19
N LEU A 198 6.81 24.74 18.01
CA LEU A 198 6.86 25.02 19.45
C LEU A 198 7.43 23.85 20.22
N SER A 199 7.00 22.64 19.85
CA SER A 199 7.48 21.38 20.42
C SER A 199 7.48 20.27 19.37
N HIS A 200 8.30 19.25 19.61
CA HIS A 200 8.26 17.96 18.92
C HIS A 200 8.38 16.88 20.00
N ASP A 201 7.29 16.17 20.21
CA ASP A 201 7.18 15.13 21.25
C ASP A 201 6.99 13.78 20.59
N GLU A 202 7.52 12.73 21.20
CA GLU A 202 7.35 11.36 20.78
C GLU A 202 6.34 10.62 21.66
N THR A 203 5.57 9.73 21.05
CA THR A 203 4.74 8.73 21.72
C THR A 203 5.15 7.35 21.23
N ASN A 204 4.22 6.39 21.10
CA ASN A 204 4.48 5.11 20.45
C ASN A 204 3.24 4.60 19.71
N ASP A 205 3.45 3.66 18.82
CA ASP A 205 2.42 3.07 17.95
C ASP A 205 1.32 2.26 18.69
N LYS A 206 1.48 2.07 20.00
CA LYS A 206 0.52 1.36 20.89
C LYS A 206 -0.06 2.25 21.97
N ALA A 207 0.28 3.54 21.93
CA ALA A 207 -0.20 4.50 22.93
C ALA A 207 -1.72 4.62 22.90
N ILE A 208 -2.31 4.68 24.10
CA ILE A 208 -3.75 4.88 24.30
C ILE A 208 -4.09 6.09 25.18
N ASP A 209 -3.09 6.66 25.83
CA ASP A 209 -3.22 7.84 26.69
C ASP A 209 -2.26 8.94 26.27
N PHE A 210 -2.81 10.07 25.86
CA PHE A 210 -2.10 11.23 25.35
C PHE A 210 -2.26 12.47 26.21
N ARG A 211 -2.91 12.35 27.37
CA ARG A 211 -3.29 13.51 28.20
C ARG A 211 -2.11 14.35 28.66
N ALA A 212 -0.96 13.72 28.95
CA ALA A 212 0.24 14.45 29.36
C ALA A 212 0.78 15.33 28.22
N ILE A 213 0.97 14.79 27.02
CA ILE A 213 1.41 15.50 25.82
C ILE A 213 0.38 16.59 25.46
N LEU A 214 -0.90 16.26 25.44
CA LEU A 214 -1.98 17.20 25.10
C LEU A 214 -2.11 18.34 26.11
N THR A 215 -1.85 18.11 27.39
CA THR A 215 -1.83 19.18 28.43
C THR A 215 -0.67 20.16 28.19
N LYS A 216 0.51 19.65 27.82
CA LYS A 216 1.66 20.49 27.39
C LYS A 216 1.28 21.31 26.15
N ILE A 217 0.77 20.67 25.11
CA ILE A 217 0.37 21.33 23.85
C ILE A 217 -0.70 22.39 24.09
N LYS A 218 -1.67 22.13 24.97
CA LYS A 218 -2.67 23.13 25.35
C LYS A 218 -2.04 24.37 25.96
N GLY A 219 -1.01 24.21 26.80
CA GLY A 219 -0.25 25.33 27.39
C GLY A 219 0.55 26.12 26.35
N GLU A 220 1.03 25.46 25.32
CA GLU A 220 1.76 26.08 24.21
C GLU A 220 0.85 26.83 23.22
N ASN A 221 -0.42 26.46 23.17
CA ASN A 221 -1.46 27.05 22.32
C ASN A 221 -1.04 27.20 20.85
N PRO A 222 -0.65 26.10 20.16
CA PRO A 222 -0.25 26.13 18.76
C PRO A 222 -1.46 26.41 17.85
N ALA A 223 -1.19 26.93 16.64
CA ALA A 223 -2.22 27.08 15.60
C ALA A 223 -2.72 25.73 15.05
N LEU A 224 -1.87 24.70 15.07
CA LEU A 224 -2.18 23.36 14.64
C LEU A 224 -1.27 22.32 15.32
N ILE A 225 -1.67 21.06 15.25
CA ILE A 225 -0.86 19.90 15.69
C ILE A 225 -0.57 19.03 14.47
N MET A 226 0.69 18.72 14.20
CA MET A 226 1.08 17.68 13.26
C MET A 226 1.21 16.37 14.02
N TYR A 227 0.50 15.32 13.57
CA TYR A 227 0.58 13.98 14.12
C TYR A 227 1.14 13.00 13.09
N GLY A 228 2.33 12.47 13.37
CA GLY A 228 2.98 11.42 12.59
C GLY A 228 2.68 10.06 13.19
N GLY A 229 1.74 9.31 12.59
CA GLY A 229 1.34 7.99 13.06
C GLY A 229 0.12 7.48 12.33
N MET A 230 -0.42 6.36 12.83
CA MET A 230 -1.53 5.65 12.20
C MET A 230 -2.88 5.98 12.88
N GLU A 231 -3.98 5.68 12.20
CA GLU A 231 -5.35 5.93 12.68
C GLU A 231 -5.64 5.36 14.07
N ALA A 232 -5.07 4.19 14.39
CA ALA A 232 -5.30 3.49 15.66
C ALA A 232 -4.88 4.32 16.88
N THR A 233 -3.88 5.17 16.73
CA THR A 233 -3.41 6.09 17.78
C THR A 233 -3.90 7.52 17.53
N ALA A 234 -4.02 7.98 16.29
CA ALA A 234 -4.50 9.30 15.93
C ALA A 234 -5.97 9.53 16.35
N GLY A 235 -6.83 8.51 16.24
CA GLY A 235 -8.21 8.60 16.67
C GLY A 235 -8.37 8.89 18.16
N PRO A 236 -7.80 8.07 19.07
CA PRO A 236 -7.75 8.35 20.51
C PRO A 236 -7.06 9.68 20.84
N PHE A 237 -5.98 10.04 20.13
CA PHE A 237 -5.30 11.33 20.29
C PHE A 237 -6.27 12.50 20.03
N ALA A 238 -6.92 12.53 18.89
CA ALA A 238 -7.89 13.57 18.53
C ALA A 238 -9.05 13.65 19.53
N LYS A 239 -9.59 12.48 19.95
CA LYS A 239 -10.66 12.39 20.96
C LYS A 239 -10.23 13.02 22.28
N GLN A 240 -9.02 12.72 22.77
CA GLN A 240 -8.50 13.28 24.02
C GLN A 240 -8.15 14.77 23.88
N ALA A 241 -7.65 15.21 22.72
CA ALA A 241 -7.45 16.63 22.44
C ALA A 241 -8.75 17.42 22.59
N LYS A 242 -9.85 16.94 22.03
CA LYS A 242 -11.18 17.55 22.18
C LYS A 242 -11.66 17.53 23.62
N GLN A 243 -11.52 16.42 24.34
CA GLN A 243 -11.90 16.31 25.76
C GLN A 243 -11.14 17.30 26.64
N LEU A 244 -9.88 17.57 26.32
CA LEU A 244 -9.05 18.55 27.02
C LEU A 244 -9.25 20.00 26.53
N ALA A 245 -10.18 20.22 25.60
CA ALA A 245 -10.40 21.50 24.94
C ALA A 245 -9.14 22.10 24.33
N VAL A 246 -8.36 21.27 23.64
CA VAL A 246 -7.30 21.73 22.73
C VAL A 246 -7.99 22.14 21.43
N SER A 247 -7.87 23.42 21.05
CA SER A 247 -8.59 24.01 19.91
C SER A 247 -7.85 23.83 18.57
N ALA A 248 -6.57 23.47 18.63
CA ALA A 248 -5.74 23.31 17.44
C ALA A 248 -6.20 22.06 16.62
N PRO A 249 -6.45 22.18 15.30
CA PRO A 249 -6.75 21.04 14.46
C PRO A 249 -5.55 20.09 14.38
N VAL A 250 -5.82 18.81 14.23
CA VAL A 250 -4.82 17.76 14.05
C VAL A 250 -4.61 17.50 12.55
N LEU A 251 -3.38 17.65 12.09
CA LEU A 251 -2.97 17.31 10.74
C LEU A 251 -2.22 15.98 10.75
N GLY A 252 -2.52 15.08 9.82
CA GLY A 252 -1.83 13.79 9.69
C GLY A 252 -1.59 13.39 8.25
N GLY A 253 -0.76 12.38 8.06
CA GLY A 253 -0.50 11.77 6.76
C GLY A 253 -1.56 10.73 6.36
N ASP A 254 -1.19 9.91 5.40
CA ASP A 254 -2.06 8.86 4.85
C ASP A 254 -2.47 7.81 5.89
N GLY A 255 -1.59 7.47 6.83
CA GLY A 255 -1.92 6.56 7.92
C GLY A 255 -3.09 7.01 8.83
N VAL A 256 -3.43 8.30 8.80
CA VAL A 256 -4.59 8.87 9.51
C VAL A 256 -5.82 8.96 8.60
N CYS A 257 -5.63 8.94 7.28
CA CYS A 257 -6.65 9.22 6.26
C CYS A 257 -7.62 8.06 5.98
N SER A 258 -7.85 7.17 6.92
CA SER A 258 -8.73 6.03 6.72
C SER A 258 -10.21 6.36 6.93
N ASP A 259 -11.09 5.59 6.31
CA ASP A 259 -12.53 5.70 6.51
C ASP A 259 -12.98 5.17 7.90
N ASP A 260 -12.08 4.52 8.65
CA ASP A 260 -12.32 4.05 10.00
C ASP A 260 -11.97 5.09 11.09
N LEU A 261 -11.23 6.16 10.76
CA LEU A 261 -10.88 7.19 11.74
C LEU A 261 -12.09 7.75 12.52
N PRO A 262 -13.26 8.02 11.90
CA PRO A 262 -14.42 8.49 12.64
C PRO A 262 -14.95 7.51 13.68
N LYS A 263 -14.74 6.20 13.49
CA LYS A 263 -15.12 5.19 14.50
C LYS A 263 -14.24 5.27 15.75
N LEU A 264 -12.98 5.67 15.58
CA LEU A 264 -11.98 5.79 16.65
C LEU A 264 -12.04 7.14 17.37
N ALA A 265 -12.15 8.22 16.58
CA ALA A 265 -12.13 9.59 17.07
C ALA A 265 -13.53 10.10 17.53
N GLY A 266 -14.61 9.47 17.04
CA GLY A 266 -15.97 9.98 17.24
C GLY A 266 -16.14 11.34 16.56
N ASP A 267 -16.78 12.27 17.27
CA ASP A 267 -17.02 13.65 16.82
C ASP A 267 -15.74 14.50 16.70
N ALA A 268 -14.62 14.06 17.31
CA ALA A 268 -13.33 14.69 17.17
C ALA A 268 -12.70 14.47 15.78
N ALA A 269 -13.22 13.54 14.97
CA ALA A 269 -12.76 13.39 13.60
C ALA A 269 -12.95 14.67 12.77
N ALA A 270 -13.94 15.51 13.08
CA ALA A 270 -14.16 16.79 12.41
C ALA A 270 -13.00 17.78 12.58
N ASP A 271 -12.18 17.60 13.60
CA ASP A 271 -11.02 18.44 13.91
C ASP A 271 -9.72 17.85 13.28
N VAL A 272 -9.85 16.78 12.48
CA VAL A 272 -8.73 16.11 11.80
C VAL A 272 -8.70 16.44 10.31
N ILE A 273 -7.52 16.84 9.83
CA ILE A 273 -7.20 17.03 8.41
C ILE A 273 -6.09 16.05 8.06
N CYS A 274 -6.21 15.37 6.94
CA CYS A 274 -5.19 14.42 6.55
C CYS A 274 -4.84 14.52 5.07
N ALA A 275 -3.62 14.13 4.72
CA ALA A 275 -3.15 14.06 3.34
C ALA A 275 -2.90 12.61 2.94
N GLN A 276 -3.35 12.23 1.77
CA GLN A 276 -3.20 10.91 1.18
C GLN A 276 -2.49 11.01 -0.17
N ALA A 277 -1.54 10.11 -0.40
CA ALA A 277 -0.92 9.98 -1.71
C ALA A 277 -1.93 9.46 -2.74
N GLY A 278 -1.90 10.03 -3.93
CA GLY A 278 -2.78 9.68 -5.06
C GLY A 278 -3.96 10.64 -5.24
N SER A 279 -4.64 10.50 -6.37
CA SER A 279 -5.92 11.17 -6.66
C SER A 279 -7.06 10.41 -5.99
N PRO A 280 -8.18 11.08 -5.67
CA PRO A 280 -9.36 10.40 -5.12
C PRO A 280 -9.84 9.30 -6.06
N LEU A 281 -10.07 8.10 -5.53
CA LEU A 281 -10.40 6.92 -6.33
C LEU A 281 -11.63 7.14 -7.24
N GLU A 282 -12.62 7.85 -6.74
CA GLU A 282 -13.85 8.18 -7.47
C GLU A 282 -13.64 9.09 -8.68
N THR A 283 -12.51 9.80 -8.73
CA THR A 283 -12.16 10.67 -9.87
C THR A 283 -11.38 9.93 -10.95
N LEU A 284 -10.97 8.70 -10.68
CA LEU A 284 -10.18 7.89 -11.60
C LEU A 284 -11.09 7.05 -12.51
N PRO A 285 -10.73 6.86 -13.80
CA PRO A 285 -11.61 6.24 -14.79
C PRO A 285 -12.16 4.86 -14.40
N GLN A 286 -11.38 4.07 -13.66
CA GLN A 286 -11.74 2.71 -13.24
C GLN A 286 -12.14 2.64 -11.76
N GLY A 287 -12.06 3.75 -11.03
CA GLY A 287 -12.21 3.78 -9.57
C GLY A 287 -13.58 3.30 -9.08
N ALA A 288 -14.65 3.81 -9.68
CA ALA A 288 -16.02 3.40 -9.32
C ALA A 288 -16.27 1.90 -9.59
N ALA A 289 -15.81 1.38 -10.75
CA ALA A 289 -15.94 -0.03 -11.10
C ALA A 289 -15.13 -0.92 -10.16
N PHE A 290 -13.92 -0.50 -9.80
CA PHE A 290 -13.06 -1.20 -8.83
C PHE A 290 -13.73 -1.27 -7.47
N ASN A 291 -14.22 -0.15 -6.93
CA ASN A 291 -14.91 -0.09 -5.64
C ASN A 291 -16.12 -1.04 -5.61
N ALA A 292 -16.96 -1.02 -6.65
CA ALA A 292 -18.12 -1.91 -6.75
C ALA A 292 -17.72 -3.40 -6.75
N ARG A 293 -16.66 -3.77 -7.47
CA ARG A 293 -16.15 -5.16 -7.51
C ARG A 293 -15.58 -5.58 -6.16
N PHE A 294 -14.78 -4.72 -5.54
CA PHE A 294 -14.18 -4.97 -4.23
C PHE A 294 -15.28 -5.22 -3.17
N GLN A 295 -16.26 -4.33 -3.10
CA GLN A 295 -17.38 -4.46 -2.16
C GLN A 295 -18.22 -5.72 -2.45
N LYS A 296 -18.49 -6.03 -3.73
CA LYS A 296 -19.20 -7.27 -4.12
C LYS A 296 -18.43 -8.52 -3.69
N ARG A 297 -17.10 -8.52 -3.84
CA ARG A 297 -16.27 -9.70 -3.54
C ARG A 297 -16.08 -9.92 -2.05
N PHE A 298 -15.86 -8.87 -1.26
CA PHE A 298 -15.45 -8.98 0.14
C PHE A 298 -16.53 -8.56 1.15
N GLY A 299 -17.61 -7.92 0.72
CA GLY A 299 -18.72 -7.47 1.59
C GLY A 299 -18.36 -6.30 2.50
N VAL A 300 -17.22 -5.64 2.26
CA VAL A 300 -16.72 -4.50 3.04
C VAL A 300 -16.25 -3.37 2.12
N PRO A 301 -16.28 -2.11 2.58
CA PRO A 301 -15.73 -1.00 1.82
C PRO A 301 -14.20 -1.08 1.75
N ILE A 302 -13.61 -0.37 0.80
CA ILE A 302 -12.19 -0.06 0.77
C ILE A 302 -11.90 0.89 1.94
N LEU A 303 -10.82 0.63 2.68
CA LEU A 303 -10.39 1.54 3.76
C LEU A 303 -9.38 2.56 3.27
N LEU A 304 -8.32 2.12 2.55
CA LEU A 304 -7.26 3.02 2.12
C LEU A 304 -6.43 2.48 0.93
N TYR A 305 -5.73 1.35 1.09
CA TYR A 305 -4.66 0.92 0.19
C TYR A 305 -5.01 -0.25 -0.74
N ALA A 306 -6.21 -0.80 -0.69
CA ALA A 306 -6.59 -1.91 -1.57
C ALA A 306 -6.36 -1.60 -3.07
N PRO A 307 -6.62 -0.38 -3.61
CA PRO A 307 -6.35 -0.06 -5.01
C PRO A 307 -4.86 -0.15 -5.38
N SER A 308 -3.96 0.36 -4.53
CA SER A 308 -2.51 0.30 -4.79
C SER A 308 -1.96 -1.12 -4.66
N ASN A 309 -2.54 -1.96 -3.79
CA ASN A 309 -2.20 -3.39 -3.72
C ASN A 309 -2.64 -4.17 -4.96
N TYR A 310 -3.82 -3.86 -5.49
CA TYR A 310 -4.28 -4.39 -6.76
C TYR A 310 -3.31 -4.02 -7.90
N ASP A 311 -2.90 -2.77 -7.96
CA ASP A 311 -1.94 -2.29 -8.95
C ASP A 311 -0.55 -2.92 -8.76
N ALA A 312 -0.11 -3.17 -7.53
CA ALA A 312 1.17 -3.82 -7.25
C ALA A 312 1.26 -5.21 -7.90
N VAL A 313 0.19 -6.01 -7.80
CA VAL A 313 0.12 -7.32 -8.48
C VAL A 313 0.15 -7.13 -10.00
N ASN A 314 -0.57 -6.16 -10.55
CA ASN A 314 -0.55 -5.87 -11.99
C ASN A 314 0.82 -5.43 -12.49
N VAL A 315 1.58 -4.66 -11.70
CA VAL A 315 2.97 -4.28 -12.00
C VAL A 315 3.86 -5.52 -12.07
N VAL A 316 3.78 -6.42 -11.09
CA VAL A 316 4.55 -7.66 -11.09
C VAL A 316 4.22 -8.52 -12.31
N VAL A 317 2.94 -8.67 -12.65
CA VAL A 317 2.52 -9.44 -13.84
C VAL A 317 2.96 -8.78 -15.14
N ALA A 318 2.93 -7.44 -15.23
CA ALA A 318 3.47 -6.73 -16.37
C ALA A 318 4.99 -6.96 -16.52
N ALA A 319 5.73 -7.02 -15.41
CA ALA A 319 7.15 -7.38 -15.41
C ALA A 319 7.38 -8.83 -15.84
N MET A 320 6.57 -9.79 -15.36
CA MET A 320 6.60 -11.20 -15.80
C MET A 320 6.39 -11.32 -17.31
N LYS A 321 5.36 -10.65 -17.85
CA LYS A 321 5.07 -10.63 -19.29
C LYS A 321 6.24 -10.03 -20.09
N LYS A 322 6.83 -8.93 -19.59
CA LYS A 322 7.95 -8.26 -20.25
C LYS A 322 9.23 -9.10 -20.25
N ALA A 323 9.49 -9.80 -19.14
CA ALA A 323 10.63 -10.71 -19.00
C ALA A 323 10.39 -12.07 -19.70
N ASP A 324 9.14 -12.36 -20.07
CA ASP A 324 8.65 -13.68 -20.49
C ASP A 324 9.11 -14.80 -19.52
N SER A 325 9.05 -14.51 -18.21
CA SER A 325 9.64 -15.37 -17.17
C SER A 325 8.93 -15.23 -15.83
N THR A 326 8.95 -16.32 -15.06
CA THR A 326 8.54 -16.35 -13.65
C THR A 326 9.73 -16.34 -12.69
N ASP A 327 10.94 -16.22 -13.21
CA ASP A 327 12.17 -16.12 -12.43
C ASP A 327 12.22 -14.79 -11.66
N PRO A 328 12.45 -14.80 -10.31
CA PRO A 328 12.42 -13.58 -9.49
C PRO A 328 13.41 -12.50 -9.96
N ALA A 329 14.65 -12.89 -10.31
CA ALA A 329 15.67 -11.92 -10.72
C ALA A 329 15.32 -11.24 -12.05
N LYS A 330 14.74 -11.99 -13.01
CA LYS A 330 14.27 -11.44 -14.28
C LYS A 330 13.07 -10.52 -14.11
N ILE A 331 12.16 -10.87 -13.20
CA ILE A 331 11.02 -10.03 -12.84
C ILE A 331 11.52 -8.72 -12.23
N ALA A 332 12.39 -8.78 -11.23
CA ALA A 332 12.95 -7.60 -10.56
C ALA A 332 13.65 -6.66 -11.57
N ALA A 333 14.44 -7.19 -12.48
CA ALA A 333 15.09 -6.41 -13.54
C ALA A 333 14.08 -5.74 -14.48
N ALA A 334 13.00 -6.45 -14.85
CA ALA A 334 11.97 -5.93 -15.75
C ALA A 334 11.10 -4.85 -15.09
N MET A 335 10.85 -4.92 -13.77
CA MET A 335 9.98 -3.98 -13.04
C MET A 335 10.38 -2.52 -13.22
N ARG A 336 11.69 -2.20 -13.26
CA ARG A 336 12.17 -0.81 -13.45
C ARG A 336 11.69 -0.16 -14.75
N THR A 337 11.32 -0.95 -15.71
CA THR A 337 10.92 -0.50 -17.06
C THR A 337 9.43 -0.73 -17.32
N VAL A 338 8.67 -1.11 -16.31
CA VAL A 338 7.20 -1.22 -16.39
C VAL A 338 6.60 0.17 -16.54
N SER A 339 5.64 0.27 -17.46
CA SER A 339 4.80 1.45 -17.65
C SER A 339 3.38 0.95 -17.92
N LEU A 340 2.44 1.30 -17.06
CA LEU A 340 1.05 0.92 -17.21
C LEU A 340 0.11 1.96 -16.61
N MET A 341 -1.16 1.90 -16.99
CA MET A 341 -2.24 2.62 -16.33
C MET A 341 -2.90 1.69 -15.33
N GLY A 342 -2.72 1.99 -14.04
CA GLY A 342 -3.35 1.28 -12.94
C GLY A 342 -4.71 1.86 -12.56
N ILE A 343 -5.32 1.26 -11.54
CA ILE A 343 -6.52 1.81 -10.87
C ILE A 343 -6.18 3.15 -10.19
N THR A 344 -4.96 3.28 -9.67
CA THR A 344 -4.46 4.49 -8.97
C THR A 344 -3.90 5.55 -9.92
N GLY A 345 -3.87 5.29 -11.24
CA GLY A 345 -3.35 6.20 -12.25
C GLY A 345 -2.12 5.66 -12.98
N PRO A 346 -1.33 6.54 -13.64
CA PRO A 346 -0.16 6.12 -14.38
C PRO A 346 0.97 5.64 -13.45
N ILE A 347 1.52 4.47 -13.76
CA ILE A 347 2.60 3.84 -12.98
C ILE A 347 3.86 3.76 -13.82
N GLN A 348 4.89 4.45 -13.39
CA GLN A 348 6.26 4.39 -13.88
C GLN A 348 7.22 4.65 -12.72
N PHE A 349 8.35 3.95 -12.71
CA PHE A 349 9.36 4.10 -11.67
C PHE A 349 10.53 4.97 -12.12
N ASP A 350 11.10 5.71 -11.17
CA ASP A 350 12.38 6.39 -11.33
C ASP A 350 13.57 5.41 -11.14
N ALA A 351 14.81 5.93 -11.15
CA ALA A 351 16.01 5.13 -10.96
C ALA A 351 16.11 4.49 -9.57
N LYS A 352 15.39 4.99 -8.56
CA LYS A 352 15.38 4.45 -7.20
C LYS A 352 14.28 3.42 -6.98
N GLY A 353 13.25 3.38 -7.85
CA GLY A 353 12.08 2.54 -7.71
C GLY A 353 10.88 3.28 -7.10
N ASP A 354 10.94 4.61 -6.97
CA ASP A 354 9.81 5.44 -6.59
C ASP A 354 8.96 5.82 -7.80
N LEU A 355 7.69 6.16 -7.60
CA LEU A 355 6.82 6.68 -8.67
C LEU A 355 7.37 8.00 -9.21
N LYS A 356 7.37 8.15 -10.55
CA LYS A 356 7.80 9.39 -11.22
C LYS A 356 6.81 10.53 -11.09
N SER A 357 5.55 10.24 -10.89
CA SER A 357 4.48 11.22 -10.81
C SER A 357 3.45 10.77 -9.79
N GLY A 358 2.73 11.72 -9.23
CA GLY A 358 1.69 11.45 -8.26
C GLY A 358 0.83 12.68 -8.03
N ALA A 359 -0.04 12.57 -7.05
CA ALA A 359 -0.83 13.67 -6.51
C ALA A 359 -0.86 13.50 -4.99
N ILE A 360 -1.12 14.57 -4.28
CA ILE A 360 -1.48 14.55 -2.87
C ILE A 360 -2.89 15.11 -2.74
N SER A 361 -3.77 14.32 -2.17
CA SER A 361 -5.15 14.72 -1.89
C SER A 361 -5.30 15.04 -0.41
N ILE A 362 -5.87 16.19 -0.08
CA ILE A 362 -6.09 16.64 1.29
C ILE A 362 -7.57 16.48 1.60
N TYR A 363 -7.84 15.88 2.75
CA TYR A 363 -9.18 15.55 3.21
C TYR A 363 -9.44 16.10 4.62
N ARG A 364 -10.72 16.26 4.93
CA ARG A 364 -11.24 16.40 6.29
C ARG A 364 -12.40 15.46 6.48
N TYR A 365 -12.90 15.37 7.71
CA TYR A 365 -14.07 14.54 8.00
C TYR A 365 -15.28 15.41 8.30
N GLU A 366 -16.34 15.23 7.50
CA GLU A 366 -17.61 15.93 7.66
C GLU A 366 -18.73 14.91 7.88
N ASN A 367 -19.47 15.06 8.98
CA ASN A 367 -20.54 14.13 9.33
C ASN A 367 -20.09 12.65 9.34
N GLY A 368 -18.86 12.39 9.81
CA GLY A 368 -18.27 11.05 9.87
C GLY A 368 -17.82 10.47 8.52
N LYS A 369 -17.72 11.30 7.48
CA LYS A 369 -17.25 10.90 6.15
C LYS A 369 -16.02 11.68 5.74
N LYS A 370 -15.07 11.01 5.13
CA LYS A 370 -13.88 11.62 4.52
C LYS A 370 -14.31 12.44 3.31
N THR A 371 -13.99 13.74 3.31
CA THR A 371 -14.39 14.72 2.28
C THR A 371 -13.14 15.38 1.72
N LEU A 372 -13.01 15.36 0.38
CA LEU A 372 -11.89 15.99 -0.32
C LEU A 372 -11.94 17.52 -0.17
N ILE A 373 -10.77 18.12 0.15
CA ILE A 373 -10.60 19.58 0.23
C ILE A 373 -9.83 20.10 -0.98
N SER A 374 -8.67 19.48 -1.29
CA SER A 374 -7.82 19.88 -2.41
C SER A 374 -7.02 18.72 -2.96
N VAL A 375 -6.53 18.88 -4.19
CA VAL A 375 -5.61 17.95 -4.84
C VAL A 375 -4.43 18.76 -5.35
N GLU A 376 -3.23 18.46 -4.81
CA GLU A 376 -1.96 19.00 -5.25
C GLU A 376 -1.30 18.02 -6.23
N LYS A 377 -1.03 18.45 -7.46
CA LYS A 377 -0.31 17.65 -8.47
C LYS A 377 1.20 17.86 -8.28
N LEU A 378 1.96 16.77 -8.38
CA LEU A 378 3.41 16.72 -8.22
C LEU A 378 4.11 16.70 -9.58
#